data_4f60cab2ad929158122b8f68e2808cd6
#
_entry.id   4f60cab2ad929158122b8f68e2808cd6
#
_cell.length_a   1.000
_cell.length_b   1.000
_cell.length_c   1.000
_cell.angle_alpha   90.00
_cell.angle_beta   90.00
_cell.angle_gamma   90.00
#
_symmetry.space_group_name_H-M   'P 1'
#
loop_
_entity.id
_entity.type
_entity.pdbx_description
1 polymer ?
#
loop_
_entity_poly.entity_id
_entity_poly.type
_entity_poly.pdbx_seq_one_letter_code
_entity_poly.pdbx_strand_id
1 'polypeptide(L)'
;MKLLRVISCVCLIAATFIGGTAAAEERDEVLVLGDSVAFAYIDSAGHEYVDPHNFLGFADDLDNTLHIESVDAGCPGETTGSFLSSTAADNGCRAFRAHFPLHVAYGGTQLEFATKYLERHRDVRVVTITLGANDGFLLEAGCASQPDPTACIQAGVPALLATVQGNMQAILADLRATGFGGAIVITNYYSLDYSDAAATALTALLNGALEAPAAAYGAVVADLFTAFNTVAASQTFGGKTCNTGLLNASVHNQLLCDVHPSQSGHRLIARTITRTLRARN
;
A
#
# COMPACT_ATOMS: atom_id res chain seq x y z
N MET A 1 -39.69 -66.91 -55.28
CA MET A 1 -39.11 -65.57 -55.21
C MET A 1 -39.46 -65.01 -53.82
N LYS A 2 -38.46 -64.94 -52.88
CA LYS A 2 -38.66 -64.47 -51.51
C LYS A 2 -37.90 -63.13 -51.43
N LEU A 3 -38.65 -62.04 -51.20
CA LEU A 3 -38.13 -60.68 -50.96
C LEU A 3 -37.57 -60.61 -49.51
N LEU A 4 -36.29 -60.35 -49.39
CA LEU A 4 -35.63 -60.05 -48.10
C LEU A 4 -35.80 -58.53 -47.86
N ARG A 5 -36.47 -58.17 -46.75
CA ARG A 5 -36.51 -56.82 -46.24
C ARG A 5 -35.33 -56.59 -45.30
N VAL A 6 -34.45 -55.68 -45.67
CA VAL A 6 -33.37 -55.19 -44.80
C VAL A 6 -33.95 -54.02 -43.98
N ILE A 7 -33.99 -54.19 -42.66
CA ILE A 7 -34.35 -53.15 -41.71
C ILE A 7 -33.05 -52.47 -41.31
N SER A 8 -32.86 -51.20 -41.77
CA SER A 8 -31.74 -50.38 -41.35
C SER A 8 -32.06 -49.71 -40.02
N CYS A 9 -31.36 -50.10 -38.99
CA CYS A 9 -31.50 -49.50 -37.66
C CYS A 9 -30.56 -48.27 -37.59
N VAL A 10 -31.12 -47.08 -37.60
CA VAL A 10 -30.38 -45.81 -37.42
C VAL A 10 -30.29 -45.54 -35.92
N CYS A 11 -29.12 -45.79 -35.35
CA CYS A 11 -28.85 -45.39 -33.96
C CYS A 11 -28.54 -43.86 -33.92
N LEU A 12 -29.48 -43.08 -33.45
CA LEU A 12 -29.22 -41.68 -33.06
C LEU A 12 -28.37 -41.65 -31.76
N ILE A 13 -27.11 -41.31 -31.89
CA ILE A 13 -26.27 -40.99 -30.73
C ILE A 13 -26.56 -39.54 -30.35
N ALA A 14 -27.35 -39.34 -29.29
CA ALA A 14 -27.50 -38.01 -28.69
C ALA A 14 -26.25 -37.68 -27.89
N ALA A 15 -25.36 -36.85 -28.45
CA ALA A 15 -24.24 -36.28 -27.72
C ALA A 15 -24.77 -35.21 -26.77
N THR A 16 -24.91 -35.55 -25.50
CA THR A 16 -25.14 -34.56 -24.44
C THR A 16 -23.83 -33.78 -24.20
N PHE A 17 -23.78 -32.54 -24.74
CA PHE A 17 -22.77 -31.57 -24.34
C PHE A 17 -23.04 -31.19 -22.88
N ILE A 18 -22.31 -31.77 -21.93
CA ILE A 18 -22.20 -31.25 -20.57
C ILE A 18 -21.30 -30.01 -20.71
N GLY A 19 -21.93 -28.85 -20.88
CA GLY A 19 -21.26 -27.57 -20.77
C GLY A 19 -20.83 -27.38 -19.33
N GLY A 20 -19.66 -27.84 -18.96
CA GLY A 20 -19.00 -27.45 -17.74
C GLY A 20 -18.71 -25.95 -17.84
N THR A 21 -19.45 -25.12 -17.10
CA THR A 21 -18.98 -23.76 -16.78
C THR A 21 -17.72 -23.96 -15.98
N ALA A 22 -16.55 -23.73 -16.60
CA ALA A 22 -15.32 -23.56 -15.84
C ALA A 22 -15.60 -22.40 -14.86
N ALA A 23 -15.78 -22.71 -13.58
CA ALA A 23 -15.71 -21.70 -12.55
C ALA A 23 -14.34 -21.06 -12.73
N ALA A 24 -14.29 -19.74 -12.96
CA ALA A 24 -13.05 -19.02 -12.92
C ALA A 24 -12.42 -19.34 -11.55
N GLU A 25 -11.22 -19.89 -11.55
CA GLU A 25 -10.47 -20.12 -10.32
C GLU A 25 -10.27 -18.73 -9.71
N GLU A 26 -10.95 -18.46 -8.57
CA GLU A 26 -10.74 -17.23 -7.80
C GLU A 26 -9.28 -17.22 -7.40
N ARG A 27 -8.53 -16.23 -7.91
CA ARG A 27 -7.13 -16.04 -7.52
C ARG A 27 -7.09 -15.43 -6.14
N ASP A 28 -6.15 -15.89 -5.32
CA ASP A 28 -5.86 -15.24 -4.06
C ASP A 28 -5.60 -13.74 -4.28
N GLU A 29 -6.06 -12.88 -3.35
CA GLU A 29 -5.95 -11.44 -3.46
C GLU A 29 -5.03 -10.84 -2.40
N VAL A 30 -4.40 -9.69 -2.74
CA VAL A 30 -3.80 -8.76 -1.80
C VAL A 30 -4.57 -7.45 -1.80
N LEU A 31 -5.05 -7.03 -0.64
CA LEU A 31 -5.64 -5.71 -0.43
C LEU A 31 -4.55 -4.74 -0.01
N VAL A 32 -4.27 -3.76 -0.86
CA VAL A 32 -3.25 -2.72 -0.63
C VAL A 32 -3.94 -1.48 -0.09
N LEU A 33 -3.54 -1.06 1.10
CA LEU A 33 -4.10 0.09 1.82
C LEU A 33 -3.00 1.09 2.11
N GLY A 34 -3.36 2.36 2.11
CA GLY A 34 -2.41 3.38 2.53
C GLY A 34 -2.49 4.70 1.81
N ASP A 35 -1.37 5.35 1.72
CA ASP A 35 -1.19 6.70 1.21
C ASP A 35 -0.65 6.73 -0.24
N SER A 36 0.11 7.77 -0.57
CA SER A 36 0.72 7.97 -1.89
C SER A 36 1.72 6.90 -2.29
N VAL A 37 2.38 6.24 -1.32
CA VAL A 37 3.31 5.13 -1.61
C VAL A 37 2.53 3.89 -2.05
N ALA A 38 1.38 3.61 -1.45
CA ALA A 38 0.49 2.55 -1.88
C ALA A 38 -0.02 2.81 -3.31
N PHE A 39 -0.51 4.02 -3.56
CA PHE A 39 -1.02 4.46 -4.87
C PHE A 39 0.05 4.49 -5.98
N ALA A 40 1.33 4.42 -5.65
CA ALA A 40 2.44 4.66 -6.58
C ALA A 40 2.49 6.10 -7.13
N TYR A 41 2.14 7.08 -6.30
CA TYR A 41 2.09 8.48 -6.69
C TYR A 41 3.46 8.99 -7.16
N ILE A 42 3.42 9.82 -8.21
CA ILE A 42 4.58 10.53 -8.75
C ILE A 42 4.24 12.02 -8.71
N ASP A 43 5.00 12.80 -7.94
CA ASP A 43 4.83 14.24 -7.93
C ASP A 43 5.01 14.79 -9.35
N SER A 44 4.18 15.72 -9.77
CA SER A 44 4.26 16.31 -11.11
C SER A 44 3.82 15.46 -12.32
N ALA A 45 3.14 14.33 -12.12
CA ALA A 45 2.60 13.56 -13.25
C ALA A 45 1.52 14.35 -14.06
N GLY A 46 0.99 15.44 -13.50
CA GLY A 46 0.11 16.37 -14.20
C GLY A 46 -1.17 15.71 -14.71
N HIS A 47 -1.39 15.73 -16.03
CA HIS A 47 -2.60 15.16 -16.64
C HIS A 47 -2.65 13.62 -16.59
N GLU A 48 -1.53 12.94 -16.30
CA GLU A 48 -1.50 11.48 -16.17
C GLU A 48 -2.36 10.98 -15.01
N TYR A 49 -2.69 11.84 -14.04
CA TYR A 49 -3.57 11.49 -12.91
C TYR A 49 -5.01 11.13 -13.32
N VAL A 50 -5.43 11.42 -14.54
CA VAL A 50 -6.77 11.07 -15.05
C VAL A 50 -6.95 9.55 -15.23
N ASP A 51 -5.86 8.80 -15.33
CA ASP A 51 -5.88 7.34 -15.44
C ASP A 51 -4.96 6.71 -14.38
N PRO A 52 -5.50 6.08 -13.33
CA PRO A 52 -4.70 5.47 -12.27
C PRO A 52 -3.80 4.34 -12.79
N HIS A 53 -4.10 3.70 -13.91
CA HIS A 53 -3.26 2.65 -14.50
C HIS A 53 -1.91 3.18 -15.03
N ASN A 54 -1.71 4.49 -15.08
CA ASN A 54 -0.41 5.09 -15.35
C ASN A 54 0.57 4.96 -14.16
N PHE A 55 0.05 4.62 -12.96
CA PHE A 55 0.81 4.56 -11.71
C PHE A 55 0.98 3.12 -11.26
N LEU A 56 2.06 2.48 -11.74
CA LEU A 56 2.40 1.11 -11.39
C LEU A 56 3.33 1.10 -10.18
N GLY A 57 2.94 0.38 -9.12
CA GLY A 57 3.64 0.36 -7.86
C GLY A 57 4.03 -1.03 -7.36
N PHE A 58 4.27 -1.11 -6.06
CA PHE A 58 4.60 -2.39 -5.43
C PHE A 58 3.41 -3.37 -5.44
N ALA A 59 2.18 -2.88 -5.58
CA ALA A 59 0.99 -3.69 -5.77
C ALA A 59 1.12 -4.58 -7.01
N ASP A 60 1.44 -3.97 -8.16
CA ASP A 60 1.66 -4.68 -9.43
C ASP A 60 2.86 -5.64 -9.37
N ASP A 61 3.92 -5.26 -8.66
CA ASP A 61 5.08 -6.13 -8.44
C ASP A 61 4.74 -7.34 -7.56
N LEU A 62 3.80 -7.21 -6.61
CA LEU A 62 3.29 -8.32 -5.80
C LEU A 62 2.48 -9.30 -6.63
N ASP A 63 1.61 -8.83 -7.54
CA ASP A 63 0.88 -9.68 -8.49
C ASP A 63 1.83 -10.62 -9.22
N ASN A 64 2.90 -10.04 -9.78
CA ASN A 64 3.89 -10.80 -10.55
C ASN A 64 4.72 -11.76 -9.69
N THR A 65 4.99 -11.38 -8.42
CA THR A 65 5.91 -12.14 -7.54
C THR A 65 5.20 -13.24 -6.76
N LEU A 66 3.95 -13.02 -6.36
CA LEU A 66 3.16 -13.93 -5.55
C LEU A 66 2.10 -14.67 -6.36
N HIS A 67 1.87 -14.28 -7.63
CA HIS A 67 0.81 -14.79 -8.49
C HIS A 67 -0.59 -14.62 -7.89
N ILE A 68 -0.82 -13.49 -7.25
CA ILE A 68 -2.07 -13.07 -6.63
C ILE A 68 -2.57 -11.81 -7.35
N GLU A 69 -3.84 -11.46 -7.15
CA GLU A 69 -4.42 -10.23 -7.71
C GLU A 69 -4.35 -9.10 -6.68
N SER A 70 -3.90 -7.90 -7.08
CA SER A 70 -3.87 -6.75 -6.18
C SER A 70 -5.11 -5.89 -6.33
N VAL A 71 -5.64 -5.46 -5.19
CA VAL A 71 -6.71 -4.47 -5.06
C VAL A 71 -6.14 -3.29 -4.31
N ASP A 72 -5.79 -2.23 -5.03
CA ASP A 72 -5.14 -1.05 -4.46
C ASP A 72 -6.15 0.05 -4.14
N ALA A 73 -6.32 0.33 -2.86
CA ALA A 73 -7.16 1.38 -2.33
C ALA A 73 -6.35 2.59 -1.81
N GLY A 74 -5.06 2.66 -2.10
CA GLY A 74 -4.18 3.76 -1.70
C GLY A 74 -4.71 5.13 -2.13
N CYS A 75 -4.54 6.14 -1.28
CA CYS A 75 -4.96 7.50 -1.54
C CYS A 75 -3.84 8.49 -1.23
N PRO A 76 -3.32 9.23 -2.24
CA PRO A 76 -2.27 10.22 -2.01
C PRO A 76 -2.66 11.24 -0.93
N GLY A 77 -1.83 11.38 0.10
CA GLY A 77 -2.08 12.30 1.20
C GLY A 77 -2.94 11.72 2.36
N GLU A 78 -3.26 10.42 2.36
CA GLU A 78 -3.97 9.77 3.47
C GLU A 78 -3.12 9.81 4.75
N THR A 79 -3.74 10.18 5.88
CA THR A 79 -3.15 10.11 7.22
C THR A 79 -3.74 8.93 7.99
N THR A 80 -3.13 8.55 9.10
CA THR A 80 -3.73 7.54 9.98
C THR A 80 -5.09 7.98 10.52
N GLY A 81 -5.27 9.30 10.73
CA GLY A 81 -6.53 9.89 11.19
C GLY A 81 -7.61 9.89 10.12
N SER A 82 -7.31 10.33 8.89
CA SER A 82 -8.30 10.38 7.80
C SER A 82 -8.68 8.99 7.30
N PHE A 83 -7.80 8.02 7.43
CA PHE A 83 -8.10 6.61 7.19
C PHE A 83 -9.24 6.09 8.07
N LEU A 84 -9.32 6.55 9.33
CA LEU A 84 -10.35 6.20 10.31
C LEU A 84 -11.61 7.05 10.20
N SER A 85 -11.45 8.34 9.93
CA SER A 85 -12.53 9.33 10.04
C SER A 85 -12.53 10.34 8.90
N SER A 86 -13.67 10.49 8.24
CA SER A 86 -13.86 11.49 7.17
C SER A 86 -13.75 12.93 7.63
N THR A 87 -13.78 13.19 8.95
CA THR A 87 -13.64 14.53 9.55
C THR A 87 -12.23 14.84 10.04
N ALA A 88 -11.36 13.82 10.17
CA ALA A 88 -9.97 14.06 10.53
C ALA A 88 -9.20 14.75 9.39
N ALA A 89 -8.13 15.45 9.72
CA ALA A 89 -7.29 16.11 8.71
C ALA A 89 -6.59 15.06 7.83
N ASP A 90 -6.54 15.33 6.53
CA ASP A 90 -5.67 14.62 5.58
C ASP A 90 -4.66 15.59 4.95
N ASN A 91 -3.64 15.05 4.31
CA ASN A 91 -2.63 15.81 3.58
C ASN A 91 -2.91 15.81 2.06
N GLY A 92 -4.19 15.90 1.67
CA GLY A 92 -4.59 16.03 0.27
C GLY A 92 -5.40 14.87 -0.31
N CYS A 93 -5.66 13.76 0.42
CA CYS A 93 -6.39 12.62 -0.11
C CYS A 93 -7.80 13.00 -0.60
N ARG A 94 -8.57 13.76 0.19
CA ARG A 94 -9.91 14.21 -0.23
C ARG A 94 -9.86 15.13 -1.44
N ALA A 95 -8.86 16.01 -1.49
CA ALA A 95 -8.67 16.90 -2.63
C ALA A 95 -8.29 16.10 -3.90
N PHE A 96 -7.39 15.12 -3.78
CA PHE A 96 -7.02 14.23 -4.88
C PHE A 96 -8.24 13.48 -5.42
N ARG A 97 -9.00 12.81 -4.56
CA ARG A 97 -10.21 12.06 -4.92
C ARG A 97 -11.33 12.91 -5.53
N ALA A 98 -11.37 14.18 -5.22
CA ALA A 98 -12.36 15.09 -5.81
C ALA A 98 -12.07 15.41 -7.29
N HIS A 99 -10.83 15.22 -7.74
CA HIS A 99 -10.38 15.60 -9.08
C HIS A 99 -9.88 14.41 -9.92
N PHE A 100 -9.38 13.37 -9.28
CA PHE A 100 -8.73 12.23 -9.93
C PHE A 100 -9.24 10.90 -9.38
N PRO A 101 -9.31 9.86 -10.23
CA PRO A 101 -9.68 8.53 -9.78
C PRO A 101 -8.56 7.88 -8.95
N LEU A 102 -8.93 6.99 -8.05
CA LEU A 102 -8.05 6.02 -7.43
C LEU A 102 -8.05 4.72 -8.23
N HIS A 103 -7.11 3.80 -7.98
CA HIS A 103 -7.12 2.45 -8.58
C HIS A 103 -8.44 1.73 -8.29
N VAL A 104 -8.96 1.87 -7.07
CA VAL A 104 -10.28 1.39 -6.69
C VAL A 104 -11.13 2.56 -6.18
N ALA A 105 -12.30 2.74 -6.76
CA ALA A 105 -13.24 3.77 -6.33
C ALA A 105 -14.00 3.33 -5.07
N TYR A 106 -13.99 4.15 -4.04
CA TYR A 106 -14.77 3.94 -2.82
C TYR A 106 -15.33 5.25 -2.26
N GLY A 107 -16.44 5.16 -1.53
CA GLY A 107 -17.00 6.26 -0.75
C GLY A 107 -16.59 6.14 0.72
N GLY A 108 -16.70 7.23 1.48
CA GLY A 108 -16.34 7.25 2.89
C GLY A 108 -14.83 7.17 3.14
N THR A 109 -14.46 6.57 4.27
CA THR A 109 -13.05 6.37 4.65
C THR A 109 -12.46 5.12 4.00
N GLN A 110 -11.14 5.05 3.95
CA GLN A 110 -10.45 3.86 3.43
C GLN A 110 -10.69 2.64 4.34
N LEU A 111 -10.83 2.84 5.66
CA LEU A 111 -11.19 1.78 6.60
C LEU A 111 -12.59 1.21 6.32
N GLU A 112 -13.58 2.08 6.06
CA GLU A 112 -14.93 1.62 5.71
C GLU A 112 -14.94 0.77 4.43
N PHE A 113 -14.11 1.14 3.46
CA PHE A 113 -13.92 0.33 2.26
C PHE A 113 -13.28 -1.02 2.61
N ALA A 114 -12.13 -0.98 3.31
CA ALA A 114 -11.35 -2.17 3.63
C ALA A 114 -12.14 -3.21 4.43
N THR A 115 -12.89 -2.77 5.45
CA THR A 115 -13.70 -3.67 6.28
C THR A 115 -14.82 -4.31 5.47
N LYS A 116 -15.56 -3.53 4.67
CA LYS A 116 -16.61 -4.06 3.79
C LYS A 116 -16.05 -5.00 2.71
N TYR A 117 -14.86 -4.72 2.22
CA TYR A 117 -14.18 -5.56 1.24
C TYR A 117 -13.82 -6.91 1.85
N LEU A 118 -13.14 -6.93 2.99
CA LEU A 118 -12.74 -8.15 3.70
C LEU A 118 -13.92 -9.02 4.17
N GLU A 119 -15.06 -8.41 4.47
CA GLU A 119 -16.28 -9.16 4.82
C GLU A 119 -16.84 -9.94 3.62
N ARG A 120 -16.64 -9.48 2.40
CA ARG A 120 -17.22 -10.03 1.16
C ARG A 120 -16.24 -10.89 0.36
N HIS A 121 -14.93 -10.60 0.45
CA HIS A 121 -13.87 -11.26 -0.31
C HIS A 121 -13.06 -12.19 0.60
N ARG A 122 -13.34 -13.48 0.51
CA ARG A 122 -12.69 -14.52 1.35
C ARG A 122 -11.40 -15.05 0.73
N ASP A 123 -11.10 -14.68 -0.46
CA ASP A 123 -9.89 -14.92 -1.25
C ASP A 123 -8.76 -13.94 -0.93
N VAL A 124 -9.03 -12.84 -0.22
CA VAL A 124 -7.96 -11.97 0.32
C VAL A 124 -7.09 -12.76 1.28
N ARG A 125 -5.79 -12.88 0.97
CA ARG A 125 -4.78 -13.57 1.80
C ARG A 125 -3.86 -12.61 2.53
N VAL A 126 -3.67 -11.44 1.94
CA VAL A 126 -2.74 -10.44 2.46
C VAL A 126 -3.42 -9.07 2.48
N VAL A 127 -3.22 -8.32 3.53
CA VAL A 127 -3.48 -6.88 3.59
C VAL A 127 -2.14 -6.18 3.82
N THR A 128 -1.79 -5.20 3.00
CA THR A 128 -0.65 -4.33 3.24
C THR A 128 -1.12 -2.95 3.69
N ILE A 129 -0.38 -2.30 4.60
CA ILE A 129 -0.72 -0.97 5.12
C ILE A 129 0.53 -0.09 5.06
N THR A 130 0.44 1.01 4.33
CA THR A 130 1.48 2.05 4.24
C THR A 130 0.86 3.38 4.65
N LEU A 131 1.03 3.79 5.91
CA LEU A 131 0.41 5.00 6.51
C LEU A 131 1.33 5.64 7.54
N GLY A 132 1.19 6.95 7.74
CA GLY A 132 1.81 7.68 8.85
C GLY A 132 2.76 8.80 8.45
N ALA A 133 3.38 8.77 7.26
CA ALA A 133 4.24 9.87 6.80
C ALA A 133 3.47 11.18 6.70
N ASN A 134 2.24 11.14 6.23
CA ASN A 134 1.39 12.32 6.08
C ASN A 134 0.97 12.96 7.41
N ASP A 135 0.91 12.18 8.49
CA ASP A 135 0.71 12.71 9.85
C ASP A 135 1.89 13.62 10.24
N GLY A 136 3.13 13.20 9.90
CA GLY A 136 4.35 13.99 10.07
C GLY A 136 4.33 15.26 9.23
N PHE A 137 3.96 15.18 7.95
CA PHE A 137 3.87 16.33 7.06
C PHE A 137 2.83 17.36 7.53
N LEU A 138 1.71 16.92 8.13
CA LEU A 138 0.76 17.85 8.75
C LEU A 138 1.35 18.59 9.95
N LEU A 139 2.16 17.93 10.78
CA LEU A 139 2.87 18.59 11.87
C LEU A 139 3.86 19.62 11.32
N GLU A 140 4.66 19.26 10.31
CA GLU A 140 5.60 20.18 9.67
C GLU A 140 4.88 21.40 9.07
N ALA A 141 3.79 21.18 8.33
CA ALA A 141 2.99 22.25 7.75
C ALA A 141 2.38 23.18 8.82
N GLY A 142 1.90 22.60 9.94
CA GLY A 142 1.39 23.38 11.07
C GLY A 142 2.45 24.22 11.77
N CYS A 143 3.71 23.79 11.72
CA CYS A 143 4.85 24.50 12.31
C CYS A 143 5.53 25.49 11.37
N ALA A 144 5.31 25.41 10.06
CA ALA A 144 6.05 26.18 9.06
C ALA A 144 6.01 27.71 9.23
N SER A 145 4.92 28.25 9.79
CA SER A 145 4.74 29.68 10.04
C SER A 145 5.12 30.11 11.46
N GLN A 146 5.60 29.23 12.31
CA GLN A 146 5.99 29.53 13.68
C GLN A 146 7.34 30.27 13.71
N PRO A 147 7.61 31.11 14.73
CA PRO A 147 8.91 31.81 14.86
C PRO A 147 10.12 30.87 14.91
N ASP A 148 9.93 29.67 15.46
CA ASP A 148 10.92 28.57 15.46
C ASP A 148 10.21 27.28 15.03
N PRO A 149 10.18 26.98 13.71
CA PRO A 149 9.55 25.78 13.19
C PRO A 149 10.18 24.48 13.77
N THR A 150 11.48 24.47 13.99
CA THR A 150 12.19 23.29 14.51
C THR A 150 11.76 22.98 15.93
N ALA A 151 11.72 23.99 16.80
CA ALA A 151 11.22 23.82 18.18
C ALA A 151 9.75 23.41 18.22
N CYS A 152 8.92 23.97 17.33
CA CYS A 152 7.51 23.58 17.19
C CYS A 152 7.37 22.10 16.82
N ILE A 153 8.09 21.62 15.80
CA ILE A 153 8.09 20.22 15.37
C ILE A 153 8.53 19.33 16.54
N GLN A 154 9.66 19.64 17.18
CA GLN A 154 10.16 18.85 18.32
C GLN A 154 9.14 18.76 19.46
N ALA A 155 8.45 19.84 19.77
CA ALA A 155 7.40 19.86 20.78
C ALA A 155 6.17 19.04 20.39
N GLY A 156 5.84 18.97 19.09
CA GLY A 156 4.71 18.23 18.54
C GLY A 156 4.92 16.72 18.39
N VAL A 157 6.18 16.27 18.26
CA VAL A 157 6.52 14.86 18.00
C VAL A 157 5.90 13.88 19.01
N PRO A 158 5.93 14.07 20.34
CA PRO A 158 5.33 13.12 21.27
C PRO A 158 3.83 12.91 21.04
N ALA A 159 3.09 13.97 20.75
CA ALA A 159 1.66 13.89 20.48
C ALA A 159 1.38 13.22 19.13
N LEU A 160 2.18 13.52 18.10
CA LEU A 160 2.13 12.84 16.80
C LEU A 160 2.30 11.33 16.95
N LEU A 161 3.37 10.89 17.64
CA LEU A 161 3.65 9.47 17.80
C LEU A 161 2.55 8.73 18.56
N ALA A 162 2.02 9.34 19.62
CA ALA A 162 0.90 8.77 20.38
C ALA A 162 -0.36 8.64 19.52
N THR A 163 -0.66 9.65 18.67
CA THR A 163 -1.80 9.63 17.75
C THR A 163 -1.63 8.54 16.70
N VAL A 164 -0.47 8.48 16.04
CA VAL A 164 -0.18 7.46 15.02
C VAL A 164 -0.29 6.05 15.58
N GLN A 165 0.30 5.80 16.76
CA GLN A 165 0.21 4.51 17.42
C GLN A 165 -1.23 4.12 17.76
N GLY A 166 -2.00 5.05 18.34
CA GLY A 166 -3.40 4.81 18.68
C GLY A 166 -4.27 4.54 17.45
N ASN A 167 -4.07 5.30 16.38
CA ASN A 167 -4.78 5.11 15.12
C ASN A 167 -4.42 3.76 14.47
N MET A 168 -3.14 3.39 14.41
CA MET A 168 -2.73 2.08 13.89
C MET A 168 -3.31 0.93 14.70
N GLN A 169 -3.37 1.07 16.03
CA GLN A 169 -4.04 0.08 16.89
C GLN A 169 -5.52 -0.07 16.52
N ALA A 170 -6.26 1.03 16.32
CA ALA A 170 -7.66 1.00 15.92
C ALA A 170 -7.84 0.36 14.52
N ILE A 171 -7.02 0.75 13.55
CA ILE A 171 -7.03 0.18 12.19
C ILE A 171 -6.85 -1.34 12.23
N LEU A 172 -5.84 -1.82 12.94
CA LEU A 172 -5.57 -3.26 13.04
C LEU A 172 -6.70 -4.02 13.75
N ALA A 173 -7.26 -3.43 14.80
CA ALA A 173 -8.40 -3.99 15.51
C ALA A 173 -9.62 -4.16 14.60
N ASP A 174 -9.97 -3.11 13.85
CA ASP A 174 -11.14 -3.11 12.96
C ASP A 174 -10.96 -4.08 11.79
N LEU A 175 -9.76 -4.14 11.19
CA LEU A 175 -9.48 -5.15 10.15
C LEU A 175 -9.62 -6.58 10.69
N ARG A 176 -9.15 -6.86 11.90
CA ARG A 176 -9.32 -8.18 12.54
C ARG A 176 -10.77 -8.46 12.94
N ALA A 177 -11.53 -7.44 13.31
CA ALA A 177 -12.96 -7.58 13.68
C ALA A 177 -13.83 -8.06 12.52
N THR A 178 -13.42 -7.89 11.24
CA THR A 178 -14.09 -8.48 10.07
C THR A 178 -14.02 -10.01 10.01
N GLY A 179 -13.21 -10.63 10.87
CA GLY A 179 -12.88 -12.05 10.82
C GLY A 179 -11.74 -12.38 9.85
N PHE A 180 -11.05 -11.36 9.30
CA PHE A 180 -9.90 -11.58 8.43
C PHE A 180 -8.77 -12.30 9.18
N GLY A 181 -8.45 -13.52 8.76
CA GLY A 181 -7.41 -14.38 9.32
C GLY A 181 -6.08 -14.38 8.55
N GLY A 182 -6.01 -13.69 7.41
CA GLY A 182 -4.84 -13.63 6.56
C GLY A 182 -3.69 -12.81 7.15
N ALA A 183 -2.63 -12.62 6.38
CA ALA A 183 -1.48 -11.82 6.78
C ALA A 183 -1.81 -10.32 6.72
N ILE A 184 -1.49 -9.57 7.78
CA ILE A 184 -1.42 -8.10 7.72
C ILE A 184 0.06 -7.73 7.75
N VAL A 185 0.49 -6.94 6.78
CA VAL A 185 1.85 -6.44 6.64
C VAL A 185 1.83 -4.92 6.75
N ILE A 186 2.43 -4.39 7.79
CA ILE A 186 2.68 -2.96 7.91
C ILE A 186 4.01 -2.67 7.22
N THR A 187 4.07 -1.70 6.33
CA THR A 187 5.35 -1.18 5.87
C THR A 187 5.77 -0.03 6.76
N ASN A 188 7.02 0.00 7.19
CA ASN A 188 7.60 1.19 7.76
C ASN A 188 8.18 2.10 6.66
N TYR A 189 8.65 3.30 7.02
CA TYR A 189 9.18 4.26 6.06
C TYR A 189 10.70 4.30 6.07
N TYR A 190 11.25 4.57 4.90
CA TYR A 190 12.67 4.86 4.67
C TYR A 190 13.01 6.32 5.01
N SER A 191 14.27 6.59 5.37
CA SER A 191 14.80 7.96 5.45
C SER A 191 15.20 8.47 4.07
N LEU A 192 15.02 9.75 3.81
CA LEU A 192 15.50 10.40 2.59
C LEU A 192 17.03 10.59 2.61
N ASP A 193 17.59 10.77 3.81
CA ASP A 193 19.02 10.92 4.04
C ASP A 193 19.44 10.24 5.35
N TYR A 194 20.01 9.07 5.26
CA TYR A 194 20.54 8.33 6.41
C TYR A 194 21.83 8.93 6.97
N SER A 195 22.47 9.88 6.26
CA SER A 195 23.61 10.64 6.79
C SER A 195 23.17 11.79 7.70
N ASP A 196 21.90 12.21 7.62
CA ASP A 196 21.29 13.15 8.58
C ASP A 196 20.76 12.36 9.78
N ALA A 197 21.49 12.43 10.89
CA ALA A 197 21.15 11.70 12.11
C ALA A 197 19.81 12.15 12.72
N ALA A 198 19.45 13.43 12.60
CA ALA A 198 18.21 13.96 13.17
C ALA A 198 16.98 13.50 12.36
N ALA A 199 17.04 13.62 11.03
CA ALA A 199 15.98 13.14 10.15
C ALA A 199 15.82 11.61 10.26
N THR A 200 16.92 10.86 10.31
CA THR A 200 16.92 9.42 10.48
C THR A 200 16.29 9.00 11.81
N ALA A 201 16.63 9.69 12.92
CA ALA A 201 16.05 9.43 14.22
C ALA A 201 14.53 9.71 14.26
N LEU A 202 14.08 10.79 13.63
CA LEU A 202 12.65 11.12 13.55
C LEU A 202 11.87 10.04 12.75
N THR A 203 12.41 9.61 11.61
CA THR A 203 11.83 8.50 10.83
C THR A 203 11.76 7.21 11.66
N ALA A 204 12.82 6.89 12.41
CA ALA A 204 12.83 5.71 13.26
C ALA A 204 11.79 5.79 14.40
N LEU A 205 11.58 6.97 15.00
CA LEU A 205 10.54 7.18 16.00
C LEU A 205 9.13 6.98 15.42
N LEU A 206 8.87 7.54 14.25
CA LEU A 206 7.59 7.33 13.54
C LEU A 206 7.37 5.85 13.25
N ASN A 207 8.37 5.17 12.71
CA ASN A 207 8.31 3.73 12.43
C ASN A 207 8.01 2.93 13.72
N GLY A 208 8.65 3.26 14.83
CA GLY A 208 8.36 2.63 16.11
C GLY A 208 6.91 2.79 16.56
N ALA A 209 6.30 3.96 16.32
CA ALA A 209 4.88 4.18 16.63
C ALA A 209 3.94 3.37 15.72
N LEU A 210 4.26 3.25 14.42
CA LEU A 210 3.51 2.43 13.46
C LEU A 210 3.57 0.93 13.80
N GLU A 211 4.73 0.45 14.23
CA GLU A 211 5.01 -0.96 14.47
C GLU A 211 4.52 -1.45 15.85
N ALA A 212 4.46 -0.55 16.83
CA ALA A 212 4.17 -0.91 18.22
C ALA A 212 2.92 -1.79 18.41
N PRO A 213 1.78 -1.57 17.72
CA PRO A 213 0.60 -2.40 17.89
C PRO A 213 0.64 -3.72 17.07
N ALA A 214 1.59 -3.91 16.16
CA ALA A 214 1.59 -5.00 15.18
C ALA A 214 1.44 -6.39 15.82
N ALA A 215 2.27 -6.69 16.82
CA ALA A 215 2.30 -8.01 17.45
C ALA A 215 0.97 -8.40 18.11
N ALA A 216 0.27 -7.43 18.72
CA ALA A 216 -1.01 -7.67 19.40
C ALA A 216 -2.11 -8.14 18.43
N TYR A 217 -1.99 -7.81 17.16
CA TYR A 217 -2.95 -8.17 16.10
C TYR A 217 -2.41 -9.20 15.12
N GLY A 218 -1.27 -9.82 15.41
CA GLY A 218 -0.62 -10.80 14.52
C GLY A 218 -0.25 -10.20 13.16
N ALA A 219 0.03 -8.89 13.13
CA ALA A 219 0.60 -8.21 11.98
C ALA A 219 2.13 -8.35 11.99
N VAL A 220 2.74 -8.27 10.81
CA VAL A 220 4.19 -8.30 10.63
C VAL A 220 4.65 -7.01 9.96
N VAL A 221 5.92 -6.67 10.13
CA VAL A 221 6.50 -5.45 9.58
C VAL A 221 7.41 -5.79 8.41
N ALA A 222 7.18 -5.16 7.27
CA ALA A 222 8.11 -5.13 6.16
C ALA A 222 9.07 -3.94 6.37
N ASP A 223 10.29 -4.23 6.79
CA ASP A 223 11.29 -3.23 7.18
C ASP A 223 11.91 -2.54 5.97
N LEU A 224 11.22 -1.50 5.48
CA LEU A 224 11.70 -0.67 4.38
C LEU A 224 12.82 0.26 4.84
N PHE A 225 12.82 0.66 6.12
CA PHE A 225 13.87 1.50 6.67
C PHE A 225 15.25 0.85 6.49
N THR A 226 15.40 -0.39 6.91
CA THR A 226 16.64 -1.15 6.71
C THR A 226 16.90 -1.48 5.25
N ALA A 227 15.85 -1.83 4.48
CA ALA A 227 16.01 -2.20 3.08
C ALA A 227 16.57 -1.05 2.22
N PHE A 228 16.05 0.16 2.38
CA PHE A 228 16.53 1.36 1.68
C PHE A 228 17.91 1.79 2.19
N ASN A 229 18.12 1.75 3.52
CA ASN A 229 19.45 2.05 4.10
C ASN A 229 20.53 1.14 3.56
N THR A 230 20.25 -0.15 3.37
CA THR A 230 21.23 -1.12 2.82
C THR A 230 21.77 -0.67 1.46
N VAL A 231 20.91 -0.03 0.64
CA VAL A 231 21.34 0.52 -0.66
C VAL A 231 22.04 1.88 -0.47
N ALA A 232 21.43 2.78 0.31
CA ALA A 232 21.91 4.15 0.50
C ALA A 232 23.25 4.24 1.24
N ALA A 233 23.53 3.30 2.15
CA ALA A 233 24.76 3.30 2.97
C ALA A 233 26.05 2.98 2.19
N SER A 234 25.94 2.60 0.92
CA SER A 234 27.14 2.39 0.10
C SER A 234 27.95 3.69 -0.01
N GLN A 235 29.30 3.56 -0.16
CA GLN A 235 30.19 4.73 -0.32
C GLN A 235 29.80 5.61 -1.53
N THR A 236 29.21 5.01 -2.56
CA THR A 236 28.74 5.71 -3.76
C THR A 236 27.61 6.69 -3.46
N PHE A 237 26.70 6.34 -2.55
CA PHE A 237 25.49 7.14 -2.28
C PHE A 237 25.57 7.96 -0.99
N GLY A 238 26.53 7.65 -0.11
CA GLY A 238 26.83 8.44 1.09
C GLY A 238 25.67 8.59 2.07
N GLY A 239 24.80 7.58 2.15
CA GLY A 239 23.59 7.60 3.00
C GLY A 239 22.36 8.27 2.37
N LYS A 240 22.50 8.87 1.19
CA LYS A 240 21.41 9.64 0.56
C LYS A 240 20.56 8.76 -0.34
N THR A 241 19.32 8.52 0.06
CA THR A 241 18.33 7.73 -0.70
C THR A 241 18.05 8.34 -2.07
N CYS A 242 18.05 9.68 -2.18
CA CYS A 242 17.90 10.39 -3.45
C CYS A 242 18.95 10.00 -4.51
N ASN A 243 20.17 9.64 -4.08
CA ASN A 243 21.25 9.30 -5.01
C ASN A 243 21.17 7.85 -5.53
N THR A 244 20.28 7.02 -4.97
CA THR A 244 20.23 5.57 -5.24
C THR A 244 19.41 5.20 -6.46
N GLY A 245 18.58 6.12 -6.97
CA GLY A 245 17.55 5.83 -7.97
C GLY A 245 16.34 5.07 -7.41
N LEU A 246 16.22 4.92 -6.09
CA LEU A 246 15.04 4.31 -5.44
C LEU A 246 13.89 5.30 -5.31
N LEU A 247 14.13 6.59 -5.42
CA LEU A 247 13.12 7.64 -5.39
C LEU A 247 12.99 8.31 -6.75
N ASN A 248 11.83 8.88 -7.02
CA ASN A 248 11.59 9.66 -8.23
C ASN A 248 12.44 10.95 -8.20
N ALA A 249 12.83 11.46 -9.37
CA ALA A 249 13.45 12.76 -9.47
C ALA A 249 12.43 13.85 -9.16
N SER A 250 12.80 14.82 -8.32
CA SER A 250 11.95 16.00 -8.11
C SER A 250 12.04 16.92 -9.32
N VAL A 251 10.91 17.40 -9.80
CA VAL A 251 10.84 18.42 -10.84
C VAL A 251 10.84 19.84 -10.28
N HIS A 252 10.50 19.98 -9.01
CA HIS A 252 10.42 21.28 -8.33
C HIS A 252 11.78 21.72 -7.77
N ASN A 253 12.67 20.79 -7.49
CA ASN A 253 14.00 21.08 -6.99
C ASN A 253 15.01 20.04 -7.53
N GLN A 254 15.87 20.46 -8.45
CA GLN A 254 16.89 19.61 -9.08
C GLN A 254 17.93 19.02 -8.09
N LEU A 255 18.01 19.56 -6.87
CA LEU A 255 18.93 19.09 -5.82
C LEU A 255 18.27 18.11 -4.86
N LEU A 256 16.95 17.95 -4.92
CA LEU A 256 16.18 17.07 -4.06
C LEU A 256 15.43 16.04 -4.92
N CYS A 257 15.23 14.87 -4.39
CA CYS A 257 14.33 13.90 -4.99
C CYS A 257 12.88 14.14 -4.52
N ASP A 258 11.92 13.61 -5.27
CA ASP A 258 10.58 13.36 -4.77
C ASP A 258 10.66 12.34 -3.62
N VAL A 259 9.80 12.49 -2.61
CA VAL A 259 9.75 11.56 -1.47
C VAL A 259 9.21 10.17 -1.88
N HIS A 260 8.59 10.07 -3.05
CA HIS A 260 7.92 8.87 -3.52
C HIS A 260 8.88 7.91 -4.22
N PRO A 261 8.67 6.59 -4.03
CA PRO A 261 9.51 5.57 -4.66
C PRO A 261 9.43 5.63 -6.18
N SER A 262 10.57 5.43 -6.82
CA SER A 262 10.64 5.11 -8.25
C SER A 262 10.20 3.66 -8.50
N GLN A 263 10.11 3.24 -9.77
CA GLN A 263 9.89 1.84 -10.11
C GLN A 263 10.91 0.88 -9.44
N SER A 264 12.16 1.33 -9.24
CA SER A 264 13.17 0.55 -8.52
C SER A 264 12.88 0.48 -7.03
N GLY A 265 12.38 1.58 -6.45
CA GLY A 265 11.92 1.63 -5.07
C GLY A 265 10.71 0.71 -4.84
N HIS A 266 9.70 0.77 -5.70
CA HIS A 266 8.53 -0.11 -5.61
C HIS A 266 8.91 -1.59 -5.70
N ARG A 267 9.82 -1.97 -6.61
CA ARG A 267 10.36 -3.35 -6.64
C ARG A 267 11.10 -3.75 -5.36
N LEU A 268 11.78 -2.81 -4.71
CA LEU A 268 12.41 -3.08 -3.41
C LEU A 268 11.36 -3.29 -2.31
N ILE A 269 10.29 -2.48 -2.30
CA ILE A 269 9.16 -2.61 -1.38
C ILE A 269 8.50 -3.98 -1.55
N ALA A 270 8.09 -4.35 -2.77
CA ALA A 270 7.45 -5.63 -3.06
C ALA A 270 8.32 -6.82 -2.62
N ARG A 271 9.64 -6.78 -2.90
CA ARG A 271 10.59 -7.81 -2.45
C ARG A 271 10.71 -7.90 -0.94
N THR A 272 10.62 -6.76 -0.24
CA THR A 272 10.70 -6.73 1.22
C THR A 272 9.42 -7.31 1.82
N ILE A 273 8.24 -6.94 1.33
CA ILE A 273 6.95 -7.53 1.71
C ILE A 273 6.97 -9.05 1.48
N THR A 274 7.37 -9.49 0.29
CA THR A 274 7.43 -10.91 -0.06
C THR A 274 8.35 -11.70 0.87
N ARG A 275 9.53 -11.16 1.22
CA ARG A 275 10.46 -11.79 2.18
C ARG A 275 9.84 -11.89 3.56
N THR A 276 9.17 -10.85 4.02
CA THR A 276 8.47 -10.82 5.32
C THR A 276 7.38 -11.89 5.39
N LEU A 277 6.58 -12.03 4.32
CA LEU A 277 5.55 -13.06 4.23
C LEU A 277 6.13 -14.48 4.26
N ARG A 278 7.25 -14.72 3.56
CA ARG A 278 7.92 -16.02 3.55
C ARG A 278 8.56 -16.39 4.90
N ALA A 279 9.03 -15.41 5.65
CA ALA A 279 9.62 -15.64 6.98
C ALA A 279 8.57 -15.94 8.06
N ARG A 280 7.29 -15.62 7.82
CA ARG A 280 6.17 -15.92 8.71
C ARG A 280 5.73 -17.39 8.63
N ASN A 281 5.90 -18.02 7.47
CA ASN A 281 5.52 -19.45 7.21
C ASN A 281 6.64 -20.39 7.64
#